data_10799ed8cb1ffa6f63d783f5a02fccc3
#
_entry.id   10799ed8cb1ffa6f63d783f5a02fccc3
#
_cell.length_a   1.000
_cell.length_b   1.000
_cell.length_c   1.000
_cell.angle_alpha   90.00
_cell.angle_beta   90.00
_cell.angle_gamma   90.00
#
_symmetry.space_group_name_H-M   'P 1'
#
loop_
_entity.id
_entity.type
_entity.pdbx_description
1 polymer ?
#
loop_
_entity_poly.entity_id
_entity_poly.type
_entity_poly.pdbx_seq_one_letter_code
_entity_poly.pdbx_strand_id
1 'polypeptide(L)'
;RMMATGFVAEVVEVGYFGAGQFIPCEELTAGMVGYITASIKNVKDTAVGDTVTDDNNPCAVPLPGYKKVQSMVYCGLYPADGSKYPDLRDALEKLQLNDASLFYEPETSVALGFGFRCGFLGLLHLEIIQERLEREYNLDLVTTAPGVIYKVYKTNGDVIELTNPSNLPDPSEIEY
;
A
#
# COMPACT_ATOMS: atom_id res chain seq x y z
N ARG A 1 -18.01 -4.02 -11.81
CA ARG A 1 -17.25 -2.76 -11.77
C ARG A 1 -16.74 -2.48 -10.37
N MET A 2 -15.52 -2.05 -10.26
CA MET A 2 -14.94 -1.44 -9.04
C MET A 2 -15.37 0.04 -8.98
N MET A 3 -15.92 0.49 -7.86
CA MET A 3 -16.46 1.86 -7.80
C MET A 3 -15.38 2.92 -7.60
N ALA A 4 -14.30 2.62 -6.85
CA ALA A 4 -13.22 3.58 -6.59
C ALA A 4 -12.29 3.78 -7.79
N THR A 5 -11.93 2.68 -8.48
CA THR A 5 -11.01 2.73 -9.62
C THR A 5 -11.73 2.88 -10.96
N GLY A 6 -13.03 2.56 -11.02
CA GLY A 6 -13.82 2.51 -12.24
C GLY A 6 -13.53 1.30 -13.14
N PHE A 7 -12.63 0.41 -12.70
CA PHE A 7 -12.23 -0.77 -13.47
C PHE A 7 -13.39 -1.76 -13.63
N VAL A 8 -13.55 -2.32 -14.83
CA VAL A 8 -14.58 -3.30 -15.16
C VAL A 8 -13.92 -4.59 -15.61
N ALA A 9 -14.35 -5.70 -15.02
CA ALA A 9 -13.92 -7.03 -15.40
C ALA A 9 -15.11 -8.00 -15.36
N GLU A 10 -15.03 -9.05 -16.17
CA GLU A 10 -15.97 -10.16 -16.11
C GLU A 10 -15.58 -11.09 -14.95
N VAL A 11 -16.55 -11.39 -14.09
CA VAL A 11 -16.38 -12.34 -13.00
C VAL A 11 -16.42 -13.76 -13.56
N VAL A 12 -15.36 -14.51 -13.29
CA VAL A 12 -15.23 -15.91 -13.75
C VAL A 12 -15.85 -16.85 -12.74
N GLU A 13 -15.61 -16.63 -11.46
CA GLU A 13 -16.08 -17.49 -10.38
C GLU A 13 -16.27 -16.67 -9.11
N VAL A 14 -17.27 -17.05 -8.32
CA VAL A 14 -17.43 -16.61 -6.93
C VAL A 14 -17.48 -17.82 -6.01
N GLY A 15 -17.07 -17.64 -4.76
CA GLY A 15 -17.09 -18.72 -3.80
C GLY A 15 -16.71 -18.25 -2.40
N TYR A 16 -16.63 -19.19 -1.47
CA TYR A 16 -16.22 -18.92 -0.10
C TYR A 16 -15.08 -19.84 0.34
N PHE A 17 -14.43 -19.45 1.43
CA PHE A 17 -13.29 -20.18 1.97
C PHE A 17 -13.76 -21.29 2.91
N GLY A 18 -13.47 -22.54 2.56
CA GLY A 18 -13.59 -23.68 3.45
C GLY A 18 -12.28 -23.97 4.19
N ALA A 19 -12.26 -25.00 4.99
CA ALA A 19 -11.06 -25.45 5.70
C ALA A 19 -10.04 -26.01 4.68
N GLY A 20 -9.04 -25.19 4.30
CA GLY A 20 -7.99 -25.56 3.38
C GLY A 20 -8.40 -25.67 1.90
N GLN A 21 -9.58 -25.17 1.52
CA GLN A 21 -10.06 -25.24 0.14
C GLN A 21 -10.96 -24.05 -0.23
N PHE A 22 -10.99 -23.73 -1.52
CA PHE A 22 -11.96 -22.81 -2.10
C PHE A 22 -13.21 -23.60 -2.50
N ILE A 23 -14.38 -23.09 -2.12
CA ILE A 23 -15.68 -23.71 -2.43
C ILE A 23 -16.45 -22.78 -3.35
N PRO A 24 -16.57 -23.08 -4.65
CA PRO A 24 -17.37 -22.30 -5.58
C PRO A 24 -18.85 -22.28 -5.19
N CYS A 25 -19.52 -21.17 -5.44
CA CYS A 25 -20.96 -21.02 -5.25
C CYS A 25 -21.57 -20.17 -6.36
N GLU A 26 -22.89 -20.21 -6.48
CA GLU A 26 -23.60 -19.42 -7.50
C GLU A 26 -23.65 -17.93 -7.14
N GLU A 27 -23.75 -17.63 -5.85
CA GLU A 27 -23.81 -16.23 -5.37
C GLU A 27 -23.23 -16.08 -3.96
N LEU A 28 -22.81 -14.87 -3.64
CA LEU A 28 -22.47 -14.43 -2.29
C LEU A 28 -23.58 -13.53 -1.76
N THR A 29 -24.27 -13.95 -0.72
CA THR A 29 -25.36 -13.21 -0.11
C THR A 29 -24.88 -12.26 0.99
N ALA A 30 -25.76 -11.36 1.44
CA ALA A 30 -25.44 -10.42 2.51
C ALA A 30 -24.96 -11.12 3.78
N GLY A 31 -23.83 -10.68 4.33
CA GLY A 31 -23.17 -11.27 5.50
C GLY A 31 -22.19 -12.38 5.19
N MET A 32 -22.11 -12.85 3.95
CA MET A 32 -21.10 -13.84 3.56
C MET A 32 -19.75 -13.17 3.29
N VAL A 33 -18.68 -13.92 3.60
CA VAL A 33 -17.29 -13.59 3.25
C VAL A 33 -16.81 -14.63 2.25
N GLY A 34 -16.31 -14.19 1.12
CA GLY A 34 -15.89 -15.08 0.05
C GLY A 34 -14.82 -14.48 -0.84
N TYR A 35 -14.66 -15.06 -2.02
CA TYR A 35 -13.74 -14.62 -3.05
C TYR A 35 -14.44 -14.39 -4.38
N ILE A 36 -13.85 -13.56 -5.20
CA ILE A 36 -14.25 -13.32 -6.59
C ILE A 36 -12.99 -13.49 -7.45
N THR A 37 -13.07 -14.32 -8.48
CA THR A 37 -12.02 -14.38 -9.50
C THR A 37 -12.47 -13.68 -10.77
N ALA A 38 -11.56 -12.88 -11.32
CA ALA A 38 -11.79 -12.13 -12.55
C ALA A 38 -10.47 -11.97 -13.32
N SER A 39 -10.54 -11.64 -14.58
CA SER A 39 -9.34 -11.43 -15.43
C SER A 39 -8.64 -10.11 -15.13
N ILE A 40 -8.25 -9.88 -13.87
CA ILE A 40 -7.56 -8.68 -13.41
C ILE A 40 -6.05 -8.88 -13.59
N LYS A 41 -5.46 -8.09 -14.49
CA LYS A 41 -4.03 -8.19 -14.81
C LYS A 41 -3.16 -7.26 -13.97
N ASN A 42 -3.72 -6.18 -13.46
CA ASN A 42 -3.00 -5.17 -12.71
C ASN A 42 -3.66 -4.98 -11.35
N VAL A 43 -2.89 -5.15 -10.29
CA VAL A 43 -3.37 -5.00 -8.89
C VAL A 43 -3.85 -3.58 -8.60
N LYS A 44 -3.30 -2.59 -9.27
CA LYS A 44 -3.73 -1.18 -9.13
C LYS A 44 -5.15 -0.91 -9.62
N ASP A 45 -5.73 -1.85 -10.39
CA ASP A 45 -7.11 -1.76 -10.86
C ASP A 45 -8.13 -2.11 -9.75
N THR A 46 -7.64 -2.67 -8.63
CA THR A 46 -8.43 -2.98 -7.44
C THR A 46 -7.87 -2.27 -6.22
N ALA A 47 -8.73 -1.89 -5.30
CA ALA A 47 -8.32 -1.27 -4.05
C ALA A 47 -9.04 -1.94 -2.87
N VAL A 48 -8.31 -2.14 -1.76
CA VAL A 48 -8.92 -2.62 -0.51
C VAL A 48 -9.89 -1.57 0.01
N GLY A 49 -11.10 -2.02 0.39
CA GLY A 49 -12.19 -1.14 0.81
C GLY A 49 -13.04 -0.60 -0.34
N ASP A 50 -12.80 -1.05 -1.57
CA ASP A 50 -13.65 -0.69 -2.70
C ASP A 50 -15.00 -1.43 -2.67
N THR A 51 -16.00 -0.84 -3.31
CA THR A 51 -17.30 -1.46 -3.52
C THR A 51 -17.35 -2.06 -4.92
N VAL A 52 -17.70 -3.33 -4.99
CA VAL A 52 -17.94 -4.03 -6.27
C VAL A 52 -19.42 -3.93 -6.60
N THR A 53 -19.74 -3.54 -7.83
CA THR A 53 -21.12 -3.39 -8.31
C THR A 53 -21.29 -3.98 -9.71
N ASP A 54 -22.52 -4.29 -10.09
CA ASP A 54 -22.85 -4.69 -11.47
C ASP A 54 -22.60 -3.49 -12.40
N ASP A 55 -21.98 -3.73 -13.54
CA ASP A 55 -21.70 -2.68 -14.54
C ASP A 55 -22.96 -2.25 -15.28
N ASN A 56 -23.93 -3.17 -15.49
CA ASN A 56 -25.20 -2.88 -16.16
C ASN A 56 -26.22 -2.18 -15.26
N ASN A 57 -26.10 -2.39 -13.93
CA ASN A 57 -26.98 -1.77 -12.94
C ASN A 57 -26.15 -1.32 -11.72
N PRO A 58 -25.31 -0.29 -11.89
CA PRO A 58 -24.38 0.12 -10.84
C PRO A 58 -25.09 0.76 -9.65
N CYS A 59 -24.58 0.51 -8.45
CA CYS A 59 -24.99 1.23 -7.25
C CYS A 59 -24.69 2.73 -7.41
N ALA A 60 -25.59 3.56 -6.90
CA ALA A 60 -25.44 5.02 -6.94
C ALA A 60 -24.34 5.52 -5.97
N VAL A 61 -24.15 4.83 -4.85
CA VAL A 61 -23.24 5.23 -3.77
C VAL A 61 -22.45 4.00 -3.29
N PRO A 62 -21.11 4.11 -3.07
CA PRO A 62 -20.33 3.02 -2.49
C PRO A 62 -20.74 2.74 -1.04
N LEU A 63 -20.45 1.53 -0.57
CA LEU A 63 -20.73 1.15 0.82
C LEU A 63 -19.92 2.05 1.78
N PRO A 64 -20.58 2.61 2.81
CA PRO A 64 -19.89 3.49 3.77
C PRO A 64 -19.01 2.71 4.74
N GLY A 65 -18.09 3.43 5.39
CA GLY A 65 -17.30 2.91 6.51
C GLY A 65 -15.90 2.40 6.15
N TYR A 66 -15.61 2.20 4.88
CA TYR A 66 -14.25 1.83 4.44
C TYR A 66 -13.40 3.07 4.24
N LYS A 67 -12.28 3.12 4.97
CA LYS A 67 -11.31 4.22 4.88
C LYS A 67 -9.96 3.67 4.44
N LYS A 68 -9.26 4.43 3.60
CA LYS A 68 -7.87 4.10 3.28
C LYS A 68 -7.05 4.15 4.57
N VAL A 69 -6.31 3.07 4.82
CA VAL A 69 -5.42 2.99 5.98
C VAL A 69 -4.25 3.95 5.75
N GLN A 70 -3.94 4.76 6.78
CA GLN A 70 -2.82 5.69 6.74
C GLN A 70 -1.62 5.09 7.46
N SER A 71 -0.45 5.26 6.87
CA SER A 71 0.80 4.88 7.52
C SER A 71 1.08 5.81 8.70
N MET A 72 1.56 5.23 9.80
CA MET A 72 1.88 5.96 11.03
C MET A 72 3.39 6.08 11.26
N VAL A 73 4.16 5.17 10.67
CA VAL A 73 5.62 5.13 10.79
C VAL A 73 6.22 5.08 9.39
N TYR A 74 7.24 5.89 9.17
CA TYR A 74 7.96 5.94 7.89
C TYR A 74 9.44 5.67 8.12
N CYS A 75 10.05 4.86 7.26
CA CYS A 75 11.50 4.72 7.19
C CYS A 75 11.97 4.50 5.76
N GLY A 76 13.22 4.81 5.48
CA GLY A 76 13.89 4.43 4.24
C GLY A 76 14.38 2.99 4.32
N LEU A 77 14.11 2.21 3.27
CA LEU A 77 14.66 0.89 3.05
C LEU A 77 15.65 0.95 1.88
N TYR A 78 16.88 0.57 2.12
CA TYR A 78 17.95 0.60 1.12
C TYR A 78 18.57 -0.79 1.03
N PRO A 79 18.86 -1.30 -0.18
CA PRO A 79 19.64 -2.53 -0.27
C PRO A 79 21.08 -2.24 0.16
N ALA A 80 21.68 -3.15 0.93
CA ALA A 80 23.08 -3.04 1.35
C ALA A 80 24.04 -3.05 0.14
N ASP A 81 23.66 -3.77 -0.92
CA ASP A 81 24.28 -3.73 -2.25
C ASP A 81 23.37 -2.96 -3.22
N GLY A 82 23.82 -1.78 -3.68
CA GLY A 82 23.06 -0.93 -4.59
C GLY A 82 22.65 -1.59 -5.91
N SER A 83 23.34 -2.64 -6.34
CA SER A 83 22.97 -3.44 -7.52
C SER A 83 21.64 -4.18 -7.32
N LYS A 84 21.22 -4.39 -6.09
CA LYS A 84 19.98 -5.06 -5.68
C LYS A 84 18.74 -4.15 -5.63
N TYR A 85 18.87 -2.88 -6.01
CA TYR A 85 17.73 -1.96 -6.05
C TYR A 85 16.54 -2.46 -6.91
N PRO A 86 16.74 -3.03 -8.11
CA PRO A 86 15.64 -3.63 -8.87
C PRO A 86 14.98 -4.80 -8.15
N ASP A 87 15.75 -5.65 -7.48
CA ASP A 87 15.24 -6.79 -6.72
C ASP A 87 14.38 -6.31 -5.54
N LEU A 88 14.81 -5.25 -4.84
CA LEU A 88 14.04 -4.65 -3.75
C LEU A 88 12.70 -4.07 -4.25
N ARG A 89 12.71 -3.39 -5.41
CA ARG A 89 11.49 -2.88 -6.01
C ARG A 89 10.50 -4.00 -6.30
N ASP A 90 10.96 -5.04 -6.98
CA ASP A 90 10.12 -6.18 -7.38
C ASP A 90 9.60 -6.95 -6.14
N ALA A 91 10.39 -7.02 -5.08
CA ALA A 91 9.96 -7.60 -3.81
C ALA A 91 8.86 -6.77 -3.13
N LEU A 92 9.02 -5.44 -3.07
CA LEU A 92 8.00 -4.54 -2.51
C LEU A 92 6.69 -4.59 -3.31
N GLU A 93 6.76 -4.64 -4.65
CA GLU A 93 5.59 -4.82 -5.51
C GLU A 93 4.86 -6.13 -5.19
N LYS A 94 5.58 -7.23 -5.03
CA LYS A 94 5.00 -8.54 -4.66
C LYS A 94 4.41 -8.54 -3.25
N LEU A 95 5.07 -7.92 -2.28
CA LEU A 95 4.55 -7.81 -0.91
C LEU A 95 3.25 -7.00 -0.88
N GLN A 96 3.16 -5.92 -1.65
CA GLN A 96 1.97 -5.08 -1.72
C GLN A 96 0.74 -5.84 -2.26
N LEU A 97 0.91 -6.92 -3.02
CA LEU A 97 -0.19 -7.80 -3.44
C LEU A 97 -0.92 -8.45 -2.26
N ASN A 98 -0.18 -8.75 -1.19
CA ASN A 98 -0.69 -9.40 0.01
C ASN A 98 -0.93 -8.43 1.17
N ASP A 99 -0.32 -7.25 1.11
CA ASP A 99 -0.41 -6.23 2.13
C ASP A 99 -0.71 -4.86 1.52
N ALA A 100 -1.99 -4.58 1.37
CA ALA A 100 -2.45 -3.30 0.81
C ALA A 100 -2.19 -2.09 1.72
N SER A 101 -1.73 -2.30 2.96
CA SER A 101 -1.35 -1.23 3.89
C SER A 101 0.09 -0.78 3.70
N LEU A 102 0.91 -1.56 2.98
CA LEU A 102 2.28 -1.20 2.65
C LEU A 102 2.29 -0.08 1.60
N PHE A 103 2.80 1.07 2.00
CA PHE A 103 3.07 2.20 1.12
C PHE A 103 4.57 2.28 0.85
N TYR A 104 4.96 2.56 -0.37
CA TYR A 104 6.35 2.86 -0.70
C TYR A 104 6.45 3.83 -1.89
N GLU A 105 7.49 4.63 -1.87
CA GLU A 105 7.88 5.54 -2.93
C GLU A 105 9.40 5.53 -3.11
N PRO A 106 9.92 5.76 -4.33
CA PRO A 106 11.37 5.86 -4.55
C PRO A 106 11.98 6.98 -3.71
N GLU A 107 13.13 6.71 -3.10
CA GLU A 107 13.91 7.67 -2.34
C GLU A 107 15.38 7.53 -2.69
N THR A 108 16.11 8.64 -2.64
CA THR A 108 17.56 8.65 -2.85
C THR A 108 18.24 9.27 -1.65
N SER A 109 19.22 8.58 -1.11
CA SER A 109 20.09 9.08 -0.05
C SER A 109 21.50 9.30 -0.58
N VAL A 110 22.11 10.42 -0.19
CA VAL A 110 23.52 10.71 -0.54
C VAL A 110 24.48 9.65 0.01
N ALA A 111 24.16 9.10 1.18
CA ALA A 111 25.00 8.10 1.85
C ALA A 111 24.69 6.66 1.44
N LEU A 112 23.41 6.34 1.17
CA LEU A 112 22.94 4.96 0.97
C LEU A 112 22.55 4.65 -0.49
N GLY A 113 22.53 5.67 -1.37
CA GLY A 113 22.15 5.52 -2.77
C GLY A 113 20.64 5.44 -2.97
N PHE A 114 20.20 4.60 -3.92
CA PHE A 114 18.80 4.43 -4.26
C PHE A 114 18.12 3.44 -3.33
N GLY A 115 16.92 3.79 -2.88
CA GLY A 115 16.09 2.97 -2.01
C GLY A 115 14.63 3.38 -2.11
N PHE A 116 13.86 3.02 -1.11
CA PHE A 116 12.45 3.35 -1.01
C PHE A 116 12.12 3.91 0.35
N ARG A 117 11.35 4.98 0.38
CA ARG A 117 10.68 5.43 1.59
C ARG A 117 9.40 4.64 1.74
N CYS A 118 9.31 3.88 2.83
CA CYS A 118 8.19 3.01 3.10
C CYS A 118 7.37 3.52 4.28
N GLY A 119 6.05 3.36 4.19
CA GLY A 119 5.10 3.70 5.23
C GLY A 119 4.46 2.45 5.82
N PHE A 120 4.38 2.38 7.14
CA PHE A 120 3.93 1.23 7.91
C PHE A 120 2.83 1.62 8.90
N LEU A 121 1.99 0.65 9.30
CA LEU A 121 0.96 0.83 10.31
C LEU A 121 1.54 1.07 11.71
N GLY A 122 2.78 0.63 11.94
CA GLY A 122 3.50 0.75 13.19
C GLY A 122 4.83 0.00 13.12
N LEU A 123 5.57 -0.02 14.24
CA LEU A 123 6.89 -0.65 14.31
C LEU A 123 6.82 -2.17 14.07
N LEU A 124 5.82 -2.86 14.60
CA LEU A 124 5.66 -4.30 14.36
C LEU A 124 5.43 -4.61 12.89
N HIS A 125 4.64 -3.79 12.18
CA HIS A 125 4.44 -3.95 10.75
C HIS A 125 5.75 -3.75 9.98
N LEU A 126 6.56 -2.76 10.35
CA LEU A 126 7.89 -2.54 9.79
C LEU A 126 8.79 -3.77 9.97
N GLU A 127 8.87 -4.31 11.18
CA GLU A 127 9.68 -5.50 11.49
C GLU A 127 9.24 -6.71 10.65
N ILE A 128 7.93 -6.95 10.52
CA ILE A 128 7.39 -8.05 9.72
C ILE A 128 7.77 -7.89 8.25
N ILE A 129 7.59 -6.71 7.67
CA ILE A 129 7.94 -6.46 6.26
C ILE A 129 9.44 -6.58 6.03
N GLN A 130 10.27 -6.04 6.92
CA GLN A 130 11.72 -6.19 6.83
C GLN A 130 12.14 -7.66 6.87
N GLU A 131 11.64 -8.41 7.83
CA GLU A 131 11.95 -9.84 7.97
C GLU A 131 11.49 -10.66 6.75
N ARG A 132 10.36 -10.32 6.16
CA ARG A 132 9.88 -10.94 4.93
C ARG A 132 10.79 -10.63 3.75
N LEU A 133 11.23 -9.38 3.58
CA LEU A 133 12.16 -8.98 2.53
C LEU A 133 13.49 -9.71 2.64
N GLU A 134 14.01 -9.88 3.87
CA GLU A 134 15.24 -10.60 4.14
C GLU A 134 15.10 -12.10 3.89
N ARG A 135 14.04 -12.74 4.41
CA ARG A 135 13.88 -14.21 4.36
C ARG A 135 13.29 -14.74 3.06
N GLU A 136 12.25 -14.06 2.52
CA GLU A 136 11.55 -14.55 1.32
C GLU A 136 12.26 -14.14 0.03
N TYR A 137 12.94 -12.95 0.04
CA TYR A 137 13.58 -12.38 -1.15
C TYR A 137 15.10 -12.33 -1.07
N ASN A 138 15.69 -12.79 0.04
CA ASN A 138 17.14 -12.82 0.26
C ASN A 138 17.81 -11.46 0.03
N LEU A 139 17.23 -10.42 0.60
CA LEU A 139 17.71 -9.05 0.51
C LEU A 139 18.36 -8.63 1.83
N ASP A 140 19.61 -8.19 1.78
CA ASP A 140 20.24 -7.49 2.90
C ASP A 140 19.85 -6.02 2.86
N LEU A 141 19.24 -5.53 3.93
CA LEU A 141 18.65 -4.21 3.99
C LEU A 141 19.33 -3.30 5.02
N VAL A 142 19.47 -2.04 4.66
CA VAL A 142 19.78 -0.95 5.58
C VAL A 142 18.51 -0.12 5.78
N THR A 143 18.07 -0.01 7.02
CA THR A 143 16.90 0.78 7.39
C THR A 143 17.32 2.09 8.04
N THR A 144 16.66 3.18 7.70
CA THR A 144 16.82 4.44 8.44
C THR A 144 16.04 4.41 9.75
N ALA A 145 16.36 5.30 10.68
CA ALA A 145 15.57 5.43 11.91
C ALA A 145 14.10 5.73 11.56
N PRO A 146 13.15 5.01 12.18
CA PRO A 146 11.73 5.26 11.95
C PRO A 146 11.36 6.69 12.32
N GLY A 147 10.62 7.36 11.43
CA GLY A 147 10.13 8.71 11.62
C GLY A 147 8.60 8.75 11.63
N VAL A 148 8.07 9.88 12.11
CA VAL A 148 6.63 10.17 12.14
C VAL A 148 6.30 11.25 11.12
N ILE A 149 5.02 11.47 10.86
CA ILE A 149 4.54 12.60 10.06
C ILE A 149 4.67 13.88 10.89
N TYR A 150 5.26 14.91 10.31
CA TYR A 150 5.28 16.25 10.87
C TYR A 150 4.25 17.13 10.16
N LYS A 151 3.59 17.99 10.91
CA LYS A 151 2.78 19.09 10.33
C LYS A 151 3.62 20.34 10.34
N VAL A 152 3.85 20.89 9.16
CA VAL A 152 4.59 22.14 9.00
C VAL A 152 3.59 23.24 8.66
N TYR A 153 3.57 24.26 9.50
CA TYR A 153 2.74 25.45 9.32
C TYR A 153 3.57 26.48 8.58
N LYS A 154 3.09 26.93 7.44
CA LYS A 154 3.77 27.91 6.61
C LYS A 154 3.33 29.34 6.97
N THR A 155 4.22 30.29 6.77
CA THR A 155 3.97 31.74 6.98
C THR A 155 2.80 32.29 6.15
N ASN A 156 2.43 31.62 5.06
CA ASN A 156 1.27 31.95 4.23
C ASN A 156 -0.07 31.39 4.75
N GLY A 157 -0.05 30.64 5.88
CA GLY A 157 -1.21 29.99 6.49
C GLY A 157 -1.50 28.58 5.99
N ASP A 158 -0.72 28.04 5.05
CA ASP A 158 -0.87 26.65 4.62
C ASP A 158 -0.31 25.68 5.65
N VAL A 159 -0.94 24.50 5.76
CA VAL A 159 -0.45 23.38 6.58
C VAL A 159 -0.12 22.22 5.65
N ILE A 160 1.13 21.77 5.69
CA ILE A 160 1.57 20.61 4.93
C ILE A 160 1.95 19.46 5.87
N GLU A 161 1.60 18.24 5.47
CA GLU A 161 2.04 17.03 6.16
C GLU A 161 3.35 16.55 5.53
N LEU A 162 4.40 16.57 6.33
CA LEU A 162 5.75 16.19 5.91
C LEU A 162 6.00 14.73 6.29
N THR A 163 5.99 13.87 5.30
CA THR A 163 6.33 12.44 5.43
C THR A 163 7.78 12.17 5.05
N ASN A 164 8.35 13.00 4.15
CA ASN A 164 9.71 12.86 3.66
C ASN A 164 10.51 14.12 3.98
N PRO A 165 11.63 14.02 4.72
CA PRO A 165 12.48 15.17 5.05
C PRO A 165 12.98 15.97 3.84
N SER A 166 13.12 15.33 2.68
CA SER A 166 13.54 15.99 1.44
C SER A 166 12.53 17.01 0.92
N ASN A 167 11.30 16.94 1.37
CA ASN A 167 10.22 17.85 0.99
C ASN A 167 10.05 19.01 1.98
N LEU A 168 11.00 19.20 2.93
CA LEU A 168 10.97 20.30 3.88
C LEU A 168 11.03 21.63 3.11
N PRO A 169 10.08 22.56 3.33
CA PRO A 169 10.11 23.87 2.75
C PRO A 169 11.34 24.67 3.20
N ASP A 170 11.63 25.76 2.49
CA ASP A 170 12.66 26.69 2.94
C ASP A 170 12.34 27.18 4.37
N PRO A 171 13.34 27.23 5.27
CA PRO A 171 13.15 27.71 6.64
C PRO A 171 12.45 29.06 6.76
N SER A 172 12.61 29.94 5.76
CA SER A 172 11.94 31.25 5.71
C SER A 172 10.43 31.16 5.46
N GLU A 173 9.94 30.02 4.97
CA GLU A 173 8.51 29.76 4.73
C GLU A 173 7.83 29.05 5.89
N ILE A 174 8.57 28.63 6.91
CA ILE A 174 8.06 27.87 8.05
C ILE A 174 7.75 28.83 9.20
N GLU A 175 6.54 28.71 9.77
CA GLU A 175 6.14 29.46 10.95
C GLU A 175 6.47 28.65 12.22
N TYR A 176 6.11 27.35 12.27
CA TYR A 176 6.45 26.36 13.32
C TYR A 176 6.18 24.93 12.88
#